data_b0f56456b2e33192e719384aca07160a
#
_entry.id   b0f56456b2e33192e719384aca07160a
#
_cell.length_a   1.000
_cell.length_b   1.000
_cell.length_c   1.000
_cell.angle_alpha   90.00
_cell.angle_beta   90.00
_cell.angle_gamma   90.00
#
_symmetry.space_group_name_H-M   'P 1'
#
loop_
_entity.id
_entity.type
_entity.pdbx_description
1 polymer ?
#
loop_
_entity_poly.entity_id
_entity_poly.type
_entity_poly.pdbx_seq_one_letter_code
_entity_poly.pdbx_strand_id
1 'polypeptide(L)'
;MLDDTYFMKQALIEAGKAAERGEVPVGAVVVCKERIIARAHNLTETLNDVTAHAELQAITAAANVLGGKYLNECTLYVTVEPCVMCAGAIAWAQTGKLVFGAEDEKRGYQKYAGSALHPKTVVVKGLLADECAALMKNFFAAKRR
;
A
#
# COMPACT_ATOMS: atom_id res chain seq x y z
N MET A 1 -6.06 20.00 -10.14
CA MET A 1 -5.75 18.61 -10.49
C MET A 1 -5.02 17.94 -9.32
N LEU A 2 -5.45 16.77 -8.94
CA LEU A 2 -4.83 16.02 -7.84
C LEU A 2 -3.60 15.27 -8.34
N ASP A 3 -2.55 15.24 -7.53
CA ASP A 3 -1.28 14.61 -7.90
C ASP A 3 -0.92 13.44 -6.98
N ASP A 4 0.20 12.78 -7.26
CA ASP A 4 0.67 11.64 -6.47
C ASP A 4 0.84 12.01 -4.99
N THR A 5 1.33 13.22 -4.70
CA THR A 5 1.53 13.68 -3.32
C THR A 5 0.21 13.74 -2.57
N TYR A 6 -0.84 14.26 -3.20
CA TYR A 6 -2.17 14.29 -2.58
C TYR A 6 -2.64 12.88 -2.21
N PHE A 7 -2.54 11.94 -3.15
CA PHE A 7 -3.02 10.58 -2.92
C PHE A 7 -2.15 9.83 -1.91
N MET A 8 -0.84 10.08 -1.88
CA MET A 8 0.00 9.49 -0.85
C MET A 8 -0.35 10.03 0.55
N LYS A 9 -0.73 11.30 0.66
CA LYS A 9 -1.23 11.84 1.93
C LYS A 9 -2.51 11.14 2.37
N GLN A 10 -3.37 10.76 1.43
CA GLN A 10 -4.56 9.97 1.76
C GLN A 10 -4.19 8.57 2.26
N ALA A 11 -3.17 7.95 1.68
CA ALA A 11 -2.66 6.68 2.18
C ALA A 11 -2.07 6.82 3.59
N LEU A 12 -1.39 7.94 3.88
CA LEU A 12 -0.88 8.23 5.23
C LEU A 12 -2.00 8.38 6.26
N ILE A 13 -3.14 8.95 5.88
CA ILE A 13 -4.31 9.02 6.75
C ILE A 13 -4.76 7.60 7.12
N GLU A 14 -4.81 6.70 6.15
CA GLU A 14 -5.17 5.30 6.41
C GLU A 14 -4.15 4.62 7.32
N ALA A 15 -2.87 4.88 7.12
CA ALA A 15 -1.81 4.35 8.00
C ALA A 15 -1.98 4.84 9.44
N GLY A 16 -2.35 6.10 9.62
CA GLY A 16 -2.65 6.66 10.95
C GLY A 16 -3.80 5.94 11.64
N LYS A 17 -4.83 5.58 10.89
CA LYS A 17 -5.97 4.80 11.41
C LYS A 17 -5.52 3.42 11.89
N ALA A 18 -4.60 2.79 11.16
CA ALA A 18 -4.02 1.51 11.59
C ALA A 18 -3.29 1.66 12.93
N ALA A 19 -2.44 2.68 13.05
CA ALA A 19 -1.70 2.95 14.28
C ALA A 19 -2.64 3.14 15.48
N GLU A 20 -3.74 3.86 15.30
CA GLU A 20 -4.74 4.08 16.35
C GLU A 20 -5.37 2.78 16.84
N ARG A 21 -5.43 1.77 15.98
CA ARG A 21 -5.99 0.44 16.31
C ARG A 21 -4.95 -0.55 16.80
N GLY A 22 -3.70 -0.13 16.98
CA GLY A 22 -2.61 -1.02 17.37
C GLY A 22 -2.10 -1.89 16.23
N GLU A 23 -2.46 -1.57 15.01
CA GLU A 23 -1.98 -2.26 13.80
C GLU A 23 -0.73 -1.59 13.26
N VAL A 24 0.15 -2.36 12.62
CA VAL A 24 1.32 -1.79 11.93
C VAL A 24 0.82 -0.72 10.94
N PRO A 25 1.35 0.51 10.99
CA PRO A 25 0.77 1.64 10.26
C PRO A 25 1.15 1.67 8.78
N VAL A 26 0.51 0.81 8.02
CA VAL A 26 0.58 0.79 6.57
C VAL A 26 -0.82 1.13 6.04
N GLY A 27 -0.87 2.12 5.17
CA GLY A 27 -2.11 2.55 4.54
C GLY A 27 -1.98 2.50 3.02
N ALA A 28 -3.11 2.28 2.36
CA ALA A 28 -3.17 2.19 0.91
C ALA A 28 -4.45 2.80 0.36
N VAL A 29 -4.35 3.41 -0.81
CA VAL A 29 -5.52 3.83 -1.59
C VAL A 29 -5.33 3.40 -3.03
N VAL A 30 -6.43 3.04 -3.69
CA VAL A 30 -6.44 2.78 -5.13
C VAL A 30 -7.20 3.92 -5.81
N VAL A 31 -6.58 4.47 -6.83
CA VAL A 31 -7.12 5.61 -7.59
C VAL A 31 -7.34 5.18 -9.03
N CYS A 32 -8.53 5.45 -9.55
CA CYS A 32 -8.86 5.20 -10.94
C CYS A 32 -9.54 6.44 -11.50
N LYS A 33 -9.04 6.97 -12.61
CA LYS A 33 -9.59 8.18 -13.24
C LYS A 33 -9.71 9.34 -12.24
N GLU A 34 -8.65 9.58 -11.50
CA GLU A 34 -8.51 10.66 -10.51
C GLU A 34 -9.45 10.53 -9.29
N ARG A 35 -10.08 9.37 -9.12
CA ARG A 35 -10.95 9.11 -7.96
C ARG A 35 -10.39 8.01 -7.09
N ILE A 36 -10.44 8.19 -5.79
CA ILE A 36 -10.14 7.11 -4.84
C ILE A 36 -11.31 6.16 -4.86
N ILE A 37 -11.06 4.91 -5.27
CA ILE A 37 -12.09 3.88 -5.33
C ILE A 37 -11.94 2.84 -4.21
N ALA A 38 -10.83 2.87 -3.48
CA ALA A 38 -10.62 1.97 -2.33
C ALA A 38 -9.66 2.62 -1.36
N ARG A 39 -9.92 2.41 -0.07
CA ARG A 39 -9.07 2.83 1.05
C ARG A 39 -8.90 1.65 1.98
N ALA A 40 -7.70 1.41 2.46
CA ALA A 40 -7.45 0.30 3.37
C ALA A 40 -6.23 0.58 4.24
N HIS A 41 -6.15 -0.11 5.35
CA HIS A 41 -4.97 -0.13 6.20
C HIS A 41 -4.80 -1.53 6.76
N ASN A 42 -3.61 -1.82 7.30
CA ASN A 42 -3.31 -3.13 7.85
C ASN A 42 -4.31 -3.51 8.94
N LEU A 43 -4.82 -4.74 8.89
CA LEU A 43 -5.78 -5.30 9.85
C LEU A 43 -5.38 -6.71 10.29
N THR A 44 -4.10 -7.06 10.26
CA THR A 44 -3.65 -8.41 10.57
C THR A 44 -4.02 -8.84 11.99
N GLU A 45 -3.94 -7.94 12.96
CA GLU A 45 -4.33 -8.23 14.34
C GLU A 45 -5.85 -8.23 14.50
N THR A 46 -6.53 -7.22 13.97
CA THR A 46 -7.98 -7.08 14.09
C THR A 46 -8.72 -8.29 13.50
N LEU A 47 -8.28 -8.75 12.31
CA LEU A 47 -8.93 -9.87 11.61
C LEU A 47 -8.29 -11.22 11.94
N ASN A 48 -7.22 -11.24 12.75
CA ASN A 48 -6.46 -12.45 13.04
C ASN A 48 -6.08 -13.17 11.74
N ASP A 49 -5.51 -12.40 10.80
CA ASP A 49 -5.23 -12.86 9.44
C ASP A 49 -3.91 -12.28 8.96
N VAL A 50 -2.90 -13.12 8.80
CA VAL A 50 -1.55 -12.69 8.37
C VAL A 50 -1.52 -12.10 6.96
N THR A 51 -2.56 -12.32 6.16
CA THR A 51 -2.65 -11.78 4.81
C THR A 51 -3.40 -10.45 4.74
N ALA A 52 -3.96 -9.96 5.86
CA ALA A 52 -4.77 -8.75 5.86
C ALA A 52 -3.94 -7.47 5.79
N HIS A 53 -3.02 -7.42 4.84
CA HIS A 53 -2.22 -6.25 4.54
C HIS A 53 -3.07 -5.19 3.84
N ALA A 54 -2.69 -3.93 3.98
CA ALA A 54 -3.40 -2.81 3.37
C ALA A 54 -3.58 -3.00 1.85
N GLU A 55 -2.52 -3.44 1.18
CA GLU A 55 -2.51 -3.62 -0.28
C GLU A 55 -3.52 -4.66 -0.74
N LEU A 56 -3.57 -5.82 -0.07
CA LEU A 56 -4.49 -6.89 -0.44
C LEU A 56 -5.94 -6.46 -0.28
N GLN A 57 -6.25 -5.76 0.81
CA GLN A 57 -7.58 -5.25 1.05
C GLN A 57 -7.98 -4.19 0.03
N ALA A 58 -7.05 -3.29 -0.30
CA ALA A 58 -7.30 -2.23 -1.28
C ALA A 58 -7.56 -2.81 -2.67
N ILE A 59 -6.78 -3.82 -3.07
CA ILE A 59 -6.97 -4.51 -4.35
C ILE A 59 -8.36 -5.17 -4.42
N THR A 60 -8.74 -5.90 -3.37
CA THR A 60 -10.04 -6.57 -3.31
C THR A 60 -11.19 -5.55 -3.38
N ALA A 61 -11.10 -4.47 -2.62
CA ALA A 61 -12.13 -3.44 -2.61
C ALA A 61 -12.23 -2.73 -3.97
N ALA A 62 -11.11 -2.42 -4.59
CA ALA A 62 -11.07 -1.77 -5.90
C ALA A 62 -11.69 -2.67 -6.98
N ALA A 63 -11.36 -3.95 -6.98
CA ALA A 63 -11.93 -4.91 -7.92
C ALA A 63 -13.45 -4.98 -7.78
N ASN A 64 -13.96 -4.95 -6.55
CA ASN A 64 -15.39 -4.93 -6.29
C ASN A 64 -16.06 -3.68 -6.87
N VAL A 65 -15.45 -2.50 -6.68
CA VAL A 65 -15.99 -1.25 -7.21
C VAL A 65 -16.03 -1.27 -8.73
N LEU A 66 -14.97 -1.77 -9.37
CA LEU A 66 -14.87 -1.81 -10.83
C LEU A 66 -15.69 -2.94 -11.45
N GLY A 67 -16.06 -3.95 -10.67
CA GLY A 67 -16.73 -5.14 -11.20
C GLY A 67 -15.81 -6.02 -12.04
N GLY A 68 -14.49 -5.96 -11.81
CA GLY A 68 -13.51 -6.75 -12.56
C GLY A 68 -12.19 -6.83 -11.81
N LYS A 69 -11.45 -7.89 -12.05
CA LYS A 69 -10.24 -8.21 -11.28
C LYS A 69 -8.97 -7.48 -11.70
N TYR A 70 -8.96 -6.82 -12.85
CA TYR A 70 -7.76 -6.16 -13.34
C TYR A 70 -7.79 -4.67 -13.06
N LEU A 71 -6.68 -4.16 -12.53
CA LEU A 71 -6.52 -2.77 -12.12
C LEU A 71 -5.55 -2.03 -13.05
N ASN A 72 -5.56 -2.38 -14.33
CA ASN A 72 -4.59 -1.85 -15.30
C ASN A 72 -4.74 -0.34 -15.57
N GLU A 73 -5.87 0.24 -15.27
CA GLU A 73 -6.08 1.69 -15.37
C GLU A 73 -5.97 2.41 -14.03
N CYS A 74 -5.56 1.70 -12.98
CA CYS A 74 -5.52 2.22 -11.62
C CYS A 74 -4.10 2.42 -11.13
N THR A 75 -3.97 3.28 -10.12
CA THR A 75 -2.74 3.49 -9.36
C THR A 75 -2.98 3.04 -7.92
N LEU A 76 -2.07 2.23 -7.40
CA LEU A 76 -2.04 1.88 -5.97
C LEU A 76 -1.00 2.75 -5.28
N TYR A 77 -1.43 3.48 -4.25
CA TYR A 77 -0.55 4.24 -3.38
C TYR A 77 -0.48 3.51 -2.05
N VAL A 78 0.73 3.23 -1.58
CA VAL A 78 0.94 2.55 -0.30
C VAL A 78 2.10 3.22 0.44
N THR A 79 1.96 3.37 1.75
CA THR A 79 2.93 4.14 2.54
C THR A 79 4.28 3.45 2.71
N VAL A 80 4.31 2.12 2.63
CA VAL A 80 5.53 1.32 2.78
C VAL A 80 5.64 0.39 1.58
N GLU A 81 6.87 0.15 1.14
CA GLU A 81 7.16 -0.79 0.05
C GLU A 81 6.44 -2.12 0.26
N PRO A 82 5.72 -2.65 -0.74
CA PRO A 82 5.03 -3.93 -0.59
C PRO A 82 5.98 -5.08 -0.32
N CYS A 83 5.54 -6.03 0.50
CA CYS A 83 6.26 -7.30 0.68
C CYS A 83 6.05 -8.19 -0.56
N VAL A 84 6.74 -9.32 -0.60
CA VAL A 84 6.67 -10.26 -1.74
C VAL A 84 5.24 -10.75 -1.99
N MET A 85 4.48 -11.03 -0.92
CA MET A 85 3.09 -11.48 -1.04
C MET A 85 2.24 -10.42 -1.76
N CYS A 86 2.35 -9.18 -1.31
CA CYS A 86 1.57 -8.08 -1.89
C CYS A 86 2.04 -7.73 -3.30
N ALA A 87 3.37 -7.77 -3.55
CA ALA A 87 3.90 -7.55 -4.90
C ALA A 87 3.34 -8.57 -5.88
N GLY A 88 3.21 -9.83 -5.46
CA GLY A 88 2.58 -10.87 -6.27
C GLY A 88 1.12 -10.54 -6.60
N ALA A 89 0.37 -10.08 -5.59
CA ALA A 89 -1.03 -9.69 -5.80
C ALA A 89 -1.15 -8.48 -6.74
N ILE A 90 -0.28 -7.49 -6.56
CA ILE A 90 -0.22 -6.30 -7.43
C ILE A 90 0.03 -6.72 -8.88
N ALA A 91 0.93 -7.70 -9.08
CA ALA A 91 1.24 -8.23 -10.41
C ALA A 91 0.05 -8.98 -11.01
N TRP A 92 -0.60 -9.86 -10.24
CA TRP A 92 -1.76 -10.59 -10.71
C TRP A 92 -2.92 -9.67 -11.07
N ALA A 93 -3.09 -8.57 -10.34
CA ALA A 93 -4.10 -7.56 -10.65
C ALA A 93 -3.73 -6.70 -11.87
N GLN A 94 -2.52 -6.84 -12.40
CA GLN A 94 -2.01 -6.04 -13.53
C GLN A 94 -2.12 -4.54 -13.26
N THR A 95 -1.84 -4.13 -12.03
CA THR A 95 -1.95 -2.74 -11.59
C THR A 95 -1.13 -1.83 -12.50
N GLY A 96 -1.73 -0.75 -12.97
CA GLY A 96 -1.09 0.13 -13.95
C GLY A 96 0.09 0.91 -13.38
N LYS A 97 -0.04 1.37 -12.13
CA LYS A 97 1.02 2.15 -11.47
C LYS A 97 1.05 1.84 -9.98
N LEU A 98 2.25 1.72 -9.44
CA LEU A 98 2.48 1.55 -8.00
C LEU A 98 3.33 2.72 -7.51
N VAL A 99 2.83 3.41 -6.49
CA VAL A 99 3.57 4.48 -5.81
C VAL A 99 3.72 4.10 -4.35
N PHE A 100 4.96 4.01 -3.86
CA PHE A 100 5.15 3.74 -2.44
C PHE A 100 6.11 4.75 -1.80
N GLY A 101 5.98 4.91 -0.49
CA GLY A 101 6.75 5.88 0.28
C GLY A 101 8.06 5.30 0.78
N ALA A 102 8.06 4.77 1.99
CA ALA A 102 9.27 4.24 2.61
C ALA A 102 9.66 2.88 2.04
N GLU A 103 10.95 2.68 1.77
CA GLU A 103 11.46 1.37 1.43
C GLU A 103 11.53 0.49 2.68
N ASP A 104 11.32 -0.81 2.50
CA ASP A 104 11.43 -1.80 3.57
C ASP A 104 12.66 -2.66 3.30
N GLU A 105 13.75 -2.38 3.98
CA GLU A 105 15.03 -3.06 3.78
C GLU A 105 14.99 -4.53 4.20
N LYS A 106 14.04 -4.91 5.05
CA LYS A 106 13.95 -6.29 5.58
C LYS A 106 13.03 -7.17 4.77
N ARG A 107 11.86 -6.65 4.37
CA ARG A 107 10.79 -7.43 3.76
C ARG A 107 10.31 -6.92 2.42
N GLY A 108 10.85 -5.82 1.94
CA GLY A 108 10.43 -5.25 0.66
C GLY A 108 10.66 -6.18 -0.51
N TYR A 109 9.77 -6.16 -1.48
CA TYR A 109 9.84 -7.06 -2.64
C TYR A 109 11.11 -6.84 -3.47
N GLN A 110 11.65 -5.62 -3.48
CA GLN A 110 12.86 -5.32 -4.27
C GLN A 110 14.04 -6.17 -3.86
N LYS A 111 14.13 -6.52 -2.59
CA LYS A 111 15.22 -7.33 -2.06
C LYS A 111 15.12 -8.80 -2.48
N TYR A 112 13.93 -9.35 -2.47
CA TYR A 112 13.73 -10.80 -2.65
C TYR A 112 13.19 -11.18 -4.02
N ALA A 113 12.49 -10.30 -4.68
CA ALA A 113 11.81 -10.60 -5.93
C ALA A 113 11.67 -9.31 -6.77
N GLY A 114 12.81 -8.73 -7.16
CA GLY A 114 12.85 -7.44 -7.86
C GLY A 114 12.04 -7.41 -9.17
N SER A 115 11.78 -8.56 -9.78
CA SER A 115 10.98 -8.67 -11.00
C SER A 115 9.56 -9.18 -10.75
N ALA A 116 9.07 -9.14 -9.50
CA ALA A 116 7.76 -9.69 -9.16
C ALA A 116 6.59 -8.94 -9.78
N LEU A 117 6.73 -7.64 -10.02
CA LEU A 117 5.65 -6.82 -10.56
C LEU A 117 5.42 -7.08 -12.04
N HIS A 118 4.19 -6.79 -12.49
CA HIS A 118 3.86 -6.90 -13.91
C HIS A 118 4.78 -5.98 -14.73
N PRO A 119 5.29 -6.44 -15.90
CA PRO A 119 6.24 -5.65 -16.70
C PRO A 119 5.74 -4.26 -17.12
N LYS A 120 4.44 -4.08 -17.24
CA LYS A 120 3.83 -2.80 -17.62
C LYS A 120 3.56 -1.87 -16.45
N THR A 121 3.74 -2.33 -15.21
CA THR A 121 3.48 -1.50 -14.03
C THR A 121 4.54 -0.40 -13.94
N VAL A 122 4.10 0.85 -13.92
CA VAL A 122 4.98 2.00 -13.66
C VAL A 122 5.20 2.09 -12.15
N VAL A 123 6.45 2.20 -11.72
CA VAL A 123 6.76 2.25 -10.28
C VAL A 123 7.37 3.60 -9.95
N VAL A 124 6.81 4.27 -8.96
CA VAL A 124 7.35 5.50 -8.36
C VAL A 124 7.61 5.21 -6.89
N LYS A 125 8.82 5.44 -6.43
CA LYS A 125 9.20 5.12 -5.05
C LYS A 125 9.79 6.33 -4.34
N GLY A 126 9.71 6.31 -3.01
CA GLY A 126 10.31 7.37 -2.18
C GLY A 126 9.45 8.60 -1.99
N LEU A 127 8.20 8.58 -2.43
CA LEU A 127 7.32 9.73 -2.28
C LEU A 127 6.86 9.86 -0.82
N LEU A 128 7.17 11.00 -0.18
CA LEU A 128 6.93 11.24 1.24
C LEU A 128 7.55 10.14 2.12
N ALA A 129 8.72 9.64 1.69
CA ALA A 129 9.39 8.52 2.36
C ALA A 129 9.67 8.80 3.84
N ASP A 130 10.08 10.03 4.18
CA ASP A 130 10.41 10.37 5.56
C ASP A 130 9.20 10.33 6.47
N GLU A 131 8.07 10.87 6.03
CA GLU A 131 6.82 10.85 6.79
C GLU A 131 6.31 9.42 6.99
N CYS A 132 6.39 8.61 5.93
CA CYS A 132 5.98 7.21 6.00
C CYS A 132 6.88 6.41 6.94
N ALA A 133 8.19 6.60 6.85
CA ALA A 133 9.16 5.94 7.72
C ALA A 133 8.99 6.36 9.19
N ALA A 134 8.73 7.65 9.44
CA ALA A 134 8.54 8.17 10.80
C ALA A 134 7.34 7.51 11.48
N LEU A 135 6.26 7.32 10.77
CA LEU A 135 5.06 6.68 11.31
C LEU A 135 5.34 5.25 11.75
N MET A 136 6.06 4.48 10.93
CA MET A 136 6.49 3.12 11.24
C MET A 136 7.43 3.10 12.46
N LYS A 137 8.44 3.95 12.45
CA LYS A 137 9.44 4.04 13.52
C LYS A 137 8.79 4.37 14.85
N ASN A 138 7.89 5.35 14.88
CA ASN A 138 7.21 5.78 16.10
C ASN A 138 6.31 4.68 16.66
N PHE A 139 5.62 3.94 15.80
CA PHE A 139 4.78 2.82 16.21
C PHE A 139 5.60 1.74 16.92
N PHE A 140 6.71 1.29 16.32
CA PHE A 140 7.54 0.25 16.91
C PHE A 140 8.28 0.73 18.16
N ALA A 141 8.67 2.01 18.23
CA ALA A 141 9.27 2.58 19.43
C ALA A 141 8.29 2.55 20.61
N ALA A 142 7.03 2.88 20.37
CA ALA A 142 5.98 2.83 21.39
C ALA A 142 5.73 1.39 21.89
N LYS A 143 5.78 0.42 20.99
CA LYS A 143 5.57 -1.00 21.33
C LYS A 143 6.68 -1.58 22.19
N ARG A 144 7.91 -1.06 22.09
CA ARG A 144 9.05 -1.55 22.86
C ARG A 144 9.09 -1.06 24.31
N ARG A 145 8.19 -0.18 24.70
CA ARG A 145 8.12 0.36 26.06
C ARG A 145 7.35 -0.57 26.99
#